data_99465bee051b5b92b0746b81f6674fef
#
_entry.id   99465bee051b5b92b0746b81f6674fef
#
_cell.length_a   1.000
_cell.length_b   1.000
_cell.length_c   1.000
_cell.angle_alpha   90.00
_cell.angle_beta   90.00
_cell.angle_gamma   90.00
#
_symmetry.space_group_name_H-M   'P 1'
#
loop_
_entity.id
_entity.type
_entity.pdbx_description
1 polymer ?
#
loop_
_entity_poly.entity_id
_entity_poly.type
_entity_poly.pdbx_seq_one_letter_code
_entity_poly.pdbx_strand_id
1 'polypeptide(L)'
;QRQMCIRDRSNTAGVYGAFLKHWDKRALKPIIFNRIDSSPGIAKNIEVLNSRIEDIISDIDCDILYLDPPYTQNQYGTQYHLLETLILNDNPILSKITGSRPTTSMRSQWSKNYYAHVLFDKIIAGTKAKYVILSYNNDGFMSKDFIETTMKRYGIENSYICEIIDYKKYNNFKCQGADGHFEYLFFIEKKPRERVVIESPLNYTGSKSKMVGFIKSQLPKDDIDTFVDAFGGGFNVGVNINAKKIIYNDINPFVEGLIRSFYS
;
A
#
# COMPACT_ATOMS: atom_id res chain seq x y z
N GLN A 1 23.48 8.08 30.89
CA GLN A 1 22.87 9.29 30.27
C GLN A 1 21.75 8.94 29.28
N ARG A 2 21.94 7.93 28.38
CA ARG A 2 20.89 7.55 27.40
C ARG A 2 19.63 6.99 28.03
N GLN A 3 19.75 6.16 29.07
CA GLN A 3 18.59 5.65 29.80
C GLN A 3 17.83 6.75 30.54
N MET A 4 18.53 7.76 31.06
CA MET A 4 17.91 8.92 31.69
C MET A 4 17.09 9.72 30.66
N CYS A 5 17.62 9.97 29.46
CA CYS A 5 16.88 10.68 28.40
C CYS A 5 15.61 9.93 27.94
N ILE A 6 15.63 8.59 27.93
CA ILE A 6 14.46 7.77 27.61
C ILE A 6 13.38 7.93 28.67
N ARG A 7 13.76 7.89 29.93
CA ARG A 7 12.83 8.03 31.06
C ARG A 7 12.26 9.44 31.19
N ASP A 8 13.06 10.46 30.92
CA ASP A 8 12.65 11.86 30.97
C ASP A 8 11.60 12.24 29.93
N ARG A 9 11.55 11.52 28.82
CA ARG A 9 10.73 11.90 27.65
C ARG A 9 9.51 11.03 27.43
N SER A 10 9.37 9.92 28.15
CA SER A 10 8.15 9.15 28.08
C SER A 10 7.05 9.86 28.85
N ASN A 11 6.02 10.31 28.16
CA ASN A 11 4.85 10.83 28.82
C ASN A 11 3.85 9.70 29.09
N THR A 12 2.79 10.02 29.83
CA THR A 12 1.72 9.08 30.19
C THR A 12 0.95 8.53 29.00
N ALA A 13 1.08 9.14 27.82
CA ALA A 13 0.43 8.73 26.59
C ALA A 13 1.33 7.90 25.65
N GLY A 14 2.54 7.52 26.09
CA GLY A 14 3.48 6.75 25.28
C GLY A 14 4.16 7.54 24.14
N VAL A 15 3.96 8.86 24.07
CA VAL A 15 4.54 9.72 23.05
C VAL A 15 5.75 10.46 23.61
N TYR A 16 6.88 10.42 22.90
CA TYR A 16 8.15 11.01 23.33
C TYR A 16 8.32 12.46 22.81
N GLY A 17 7.26 13.26 22.83
CA GLY A 17 7.22 14.58 22.18
C GLY A 17 7.62 15.78 23.04
N ALA A 18 7.82 15.61 24.35
CA ALA A 18 8.13 16.71 25.25
C ALA A 18 8.93 16.28 26.49
N PHE A 19 9.65 17.23 27.07
CA PHE A 19 10.30 17.02 28.36
C PHE A 19 9.27 17.02 29.49
N LEU A 20 9.37 16.02 30.38
CA LEU A 20 8.58 16.00 31.61
C LEU A 20 9.21 16.97 32.63
N LYS A 21 8.37 17.72 33.31
CA LYS A 21 8.80 18.59 34.44
C LYS A 21 9.17 17.80 35.67
N HIS A 22 8.62 16.60 35.79
CA HIS A 22 8.83 15.69 36.92
C HIS A 22 8.99 14.25 36.44
N TRP A 23 9.72 13.43 37.19
CA TRP A 23 9.85 12.02 36.91
C TRP A 23 8.50 11.29 37.07
N ASP A 24 8.06 10.61 36.04
CA ASP A 24 6.91 9.71 36.14
C ASP A 24 7.33 8.47 36.97
N LYS A 25 6.49 8.06 37.92
CA LYS A 25 6.76 6.90 38.77
C LYS A 25 7.02 5.61 37.98
N ARG A 26 6.44 5.49 36.78
CA ARG A 26 6.69 4.35 35.88
C ARG A 26 8.10 4.37 35.29
N ALA A 27 8.68 5.54 35.09
CA ALA A 27 10.05 5.70 34.60
C ALA A 27 11.11 5.29 35.61
N LEU A 28 10.74 5.18 36.90
CA LEU A 28 11.60 4.72 38.00
C LEU A 28 11.60 3.20 38.15
N LYS A 29 10.72 2.48 37.46
CA LYS A 29 10.69 1.01 37.49
C LYS A 29 11.87 0.43 36.71
N PRO A 30 12.37 -0.76 37.09
CA PRO A 30 13.37 -1.47 36.29
C PRO A 30 12.87 -1.69 34.86
N ILE A 31 13.76 -1.54 33.87
CA ILE A 31 13.46 -1.91 32.47
C ILE A 31 13.69 -3.42 32.39
N ILE A 32 12.61 -4.16 32.14
CA ILE A 32 12.67 -5.59 31.88
C ILE A 32 12.61 -5.74 30.34
N PHE A 33 13.67 -6.32 29.78
CA PHE A 33 13.71 -6.66 28.36
C PHE A 33 13.39 -8.15 28.22
N ASN A 34 12.19 -8.44 27.74
CA ASN A 34 11.79 -9.81 27.43
C ASN A 34 12.02 -10.06 25.94
N ARG A 35 12.73 -11.13 25.61
CA ARG A 35 12.81 -11.61 24.24
C ARG A 35 11.45 -12.17 23.86
N ILE A 36 10.96 -11.77 22.69
CA ILE A 36 9.78 -12.40 22.10
C ILE A 36 10.23 -13.73 21.50
N ASP A 37 9.81 -14.83 22.10
CA ASP A 37 10.06 -16.15 21.53
C ASP A 37 9.14 -16.32 20.31
N SER A 38 9.73 -16.63 19.16
CA SER A 38 8.98 -16.98 17.97
C SER A 38 8.22 -18.30 18.24
N SER A 39 6.91 -18.25 18.30
CA SER A 39 6.09 -19.44 18.45
C SER A 39 6.29 -20.38 17.24
N PRO A 40 6.49 -21.69 17.48
CA PRO A 40 6.53 -22.66 16.38
C PRO A 40 5.17 -22.67 15.66
N GLY A 41 5.16 -22.44 14.35
CA GLY A 41 3.95 -22.44 13.53
C GLY A 41 3.70 -21.19 12.68
N ILE A 42 4.49 -20.14 12.85
CA ILE A 42 4.47 -18.97 11.99
C ILE A 42 5.16 -19.29 10.66
N ALA A 43 4.72 -18.63 9.59
CA ALA A 43 5.18 -18.81 8.22
C ALA A 43 6.69 -19.11 8.12
N LYS A 44 7.02 -20.12 7.32
CA LYS A 44 8.41 -20.57 7.15
C LYS A 44 9.29 -19.57 6.42
N ASN A 45 8.69 -18.67 5.63
CA ASN A 45 9.39 -17.63 4.86
C ASN A 45 8.76 -16.28 5.15
N ILE A 46 9.56 -15.36 5.70
CA ILE A 46 9.19 -13.98 5.95
C ILE A 46 10.19 -13.11 5.21
N GLU A 47 9.70 -12.29 4.29
CA GLU A 47 10.48 -11.24 3.64
C GLU A 47 10.12 -9.89 4.28
N VAL A 48 11.14 -9.14 4.69
CA VAL A 48 10.97 -7.83 5.32
C VAL A 48 11.54 -6.76 4.41
N LEU A 49 10.67 -5.85 3.97
CA LEU A 49 11.03 -4.74 3.09
C LEU A 49 10.99 -3.41 3.86
N ASN A 50 11.88 -2.50 3.51
CA ASN A 50 11.89 -1.12 4.00
C ASN A 50 11.78 -0.16 2.82
N SER A 51 10.56 0.03 2.32
CA SER A 51 10.27 0.84 1.14
C SER A 51 8.95 1.59 1.30
N ARG A 52 8.73 2.58 0.46
CA ARG A 52 7.40 3.18 0.36
C ARG A 52 6.52 2.23 -0.41
N ILE A 53 5.38 1.86 0.18
CA ILE A 53 4.47 0.90 -0.44
C ILE A 53 3.97 1.34 -1.82
N GLU A 54 3.74 2.64 -2.00
CA GLU A 54 3.31 3.24 -3.26
C GLU A 54 4.32 3.09 -4.41
N ASP A 55 5.57 2.77 -4.11
CA ASP A 55 6.62 2.61 -5.11
C ASP A 55 6.84 1.14 -5.51
N ILE A 56 6.42 0.19 -4.66
CA ILE A 56 6.71 -1.23 -4.87
C ILE A 56 5.45 -2.09 -5.09
N ILE A 57 4.25 -1.58 -4.74
CA ILE A 57 3.03 -2.40 -4.70
C ILE A 57 2.65 -3.01 -6.06
N SER A 58 2.95 -2.33 -7.16
CA SER A 58 2.67 -2.83 -8.51
C SER A 58 3.52 -4.04 -8.90
N ASP A 59 4.65 -4.23 -8.25
CA ASP A 59 5.61 -5.29 -8.53
C ASP A 59 5.43 -6.50 -7.62
N ILE A 60 4.72 -6.31 -6.50
CA ILE A 60 4.42 -7.38 -5.54
C ILE A 60 3.23 -8.20 -6.03
N ASP A 61 3.46 -9.50 -6.20
CA ASP A 61 2.40 -10.48 -6.44
C ASP A 61 1.99 -11.11 -5.11
N CYS A 62 0.73 -10.95 -4.73
CA CYS A 62 0.22 -11.44 -3.45
C CYS A 62 -1.28 -11.77 -3.54
N ASP A 63 -1.73 -12.71 -2.71
CA ASP A 63 -3.14 -13.06 -2.59
C ASP A 63 -3.91 -12.02 -1.77
N ILE A 64 -3.33 -11.56 -0.67
CA ILE A 64 -3.97 -10.65 0.28
C ILE A 64 -3.05 -9.46 0.53
N LEU A 65 -3.60 -8.25 0.37
CA LEU A 65 -2.97 -7.00 0.78
C LEU A 65 -3.67 -6.48 2.04
N TYR A 66 -2.95 -6.47 3.16
CA TYR A 66 -3.41 -5.80 4.38
C TYR A 66 -2.79 -4.41 4.48
N LEU A 67 -3.63 -3.41 4.70
CA LEU A 67 -3.24 -2.00 4.83
C LEU A 67 -3.63 -1.47 6.21
N ASP A 68 -2.67 -0.85 6.89
CA ASP A 68 -2.86 -0.09 8.14
C ASP A 68 -2.02 1.19 8.04
N PRO A 69 -2.40 2.14 7.16
CA PRO A 69 -1.62 3.34 6.92
C PRO A 69 -1.78 4.34 8.08
N PRO A 70 -0.83 5.28 8.25
CA PRO A 70 -1.03 6.43 9.13
C PRO A 70 -2.29 7.20 8.72
N TYR A 71 -3.23 7.39 9.64
CA TYR A 71 -4.52 8.01 9.38
C TYR A 71 -4.64 9.46 9.83
N THR A 72 -3.65 9.98 10.59
CA THR A 72 -3.62 11.37 11.07
C THR A 72 -2.34 12.09 10.65
N GLN A 73 -2.25 13.40 10.94
CA GLN A 73 -1.04 14.21 10.71
C GLN A 73 0.19 13.77 11.53
N ASN A 74 0.01 12.85 12.46
CA ASN A 74 1.07 12.39 13.33
C ASN A 74 2.09 11.56 12.56
N GLN A 75 3.36 11.99 12.63
CA GLN A 75 4.47 11.28 12.00
C GLN A 75 5.08 10.30 13.00
N TYR A 76 5.08 9.02 12.68
CA TYR A 76 5.64 7.98 13.56
C TYR A 76 7.12 8.25 13.89
N GLY A 77 7.92 8.68 12.92
CA GLY A 77 9.31 9.04 13.17
C GLY A 77 9.47 10.18 14.16
N THR A 78 8.46 11.06 14.31
CA THR A 78 8.47 12.10 15.34
C THR A 78 8.02 11.56 16.70
N GLN A 79 6.98 10.74 16.72
CA GLN A 79 6.44 10.17 17.97
C GLN A 79 7.39 9.16 18.61
N TYR A 80 8.05 8.33 17.79
CA TYR A 80 8.95 7.28 18.21
C TYR A 80 10.43 7.61 18.01
N HIS A 81 10.78 8.89 17.83
CA HIS A 81 12.16 9.34 17.54
C HIS A 81 13.19 8.80 18.54
N LEU A 82 12.79 8.53 19.74
CA LEU A 82 13.68 8.03 20.80
C LEU A 82 14.05 6.56 20.55
N LEU A 83 13.05 5.72 20.17
CA LEU A 83 13.28 4.32 19.80
C LEU A 83 14.14 4.24 18.54
N GLU A 84 13.89 5.10 17.56
CA GLU A 84 14.72 5.23 16.36
C GLU A 84 16.18 5.58 16.72
N THR A 85 16.37 6.55 17.63
CA THR A 85 17.72 6.91 18.08
C THR A 85 18.41 5.77 18.80
N LEU A 86 17.67 4.96 19.55
CA LEU A 86 18.21 3.80 20.25
C LEU A 86 18.68 2.72 19.24
N ILE A 87 17.87 2.46 18.21
CA ILE A 87 18.15 1.44 17.20
C ILE A 87 19.32 1.89 16.31
N LEU A 88 19.28 3.14 15.81
CA LEU A 88 20.30 3.67 14.90
C LEU A 88 21.64 3.93 15.61
N ASN A 89 21.62 4.23 16.91
CA ASN A 89 22.81 4.49 17.73
C ASN A 89 23.77 5.55 17.13
N ASP A 90 23.24 6.54 16.44
CA ASP A 90 23.95 7.48 15.57
C ASP A 90 24.25 8.85 16.18
N ASN A 91 23.94 9.05 17.48
CA ASN A 91 24.17 10.32 18.21
C ASN A 91 23.71 11.58 17.45
N PRO A 92 22.44 11.67 17.03
CA PRO A 92 21.97 12.79 16.23
C PRO A 92 21.98 14.11 17.01
N ILE A 93 22.06 15.24 16.30
CA ILE A 93 21.86 16.55 16.89
C ILE A 93 20.38 16.70 17.26
N LEU A 94 20.11 16.81 18.56
CA LEU A 94 18.75 16.89 19.08
C LEU A 94 18.23 18.33 19.09
N SER A 95 16.94 18.51 18.86
CA SER A 95 16.24 19.77 19.02
C SER A 95 16.36 20.26 20.46
N LYS A 96 16.74 21.50 20.66
CA LYS A 96 16.84 22.13 21.99
C LYS A 96 15.46 22.30 22.66
N ILE A 97 14.39 22.36 21.86
CA ILE A 97 13.01 22.59 22.37
C ILE A 97 12.33 21.28 22.73
N THR A 98 12.33 20.32 21.82
CA THR A 98 11.59 19.05 21.98
C THR A 98 12.49 17.87 22.33
N GLY A 99 13.80 18.02 22.18
CA GLY A 99 14.75 16.94 22.34
C GLY A 99 14.60 15.83 21.28
N SER A 100 13.87 16.07 20.23
CA SER A 100 13.72 15.09 19.13
C SER A 100 14.88 15.15 18.15
N ARG A 101 15.17 14.02 17.53
CA ARG A 101 16.11 13.92 16.41
C ARG A 101 15.49 14.52 15.13
N PRO A 102 16.29 14.83 14.11
CA PRO A 102 15.78 15.15 12.78
C PRO A 102 15.00 13.95 12.24
N THR A 103 13.76 14.18 11.77
CA THR A 103 12.86 13.10 11.31
C THR A 103 12.46 13.25 9.83
N THR A 104 13.14 14.09 9.07
CA THR A 104 12.77 14.41 7.69
C THR A 104 12.73 13.18 6.79
N SER A 105 13.70 12.29 6.91
CA SER A 105 13.77 11.02 6.16
C SER A 105 12.71 9.98 6.58
N MET A 106 12.13 10.14 7.76
CA MET A 106 11.15 9.20 8.34
C MET A 106 9.70 9.66 8.16
N ARG A 107 9.49 10.74 7.39
CA ARG A 107 8.15 11.29 7.19
C ARG A 107 7.40 10.55 6.11
N SER A 108 6.19 10.10 6.47
CA SER A 108 5.26 9.50 5.53
C SER A 108 4.38 10.58 4.86
N GLN A 109 4.13 10.44 3.58
CA GLN A 109 3.14 11.26 2.88
C GLN A 109 1.70 10.89 3.25
N TRP A 110 1.48 9.70 3.76
CA TRP A 110 0.19 9.25 4.30
C TRP A 110 -0.31 10.10 5.46
N SER A 111 0.60 10.74 6.21
CA SER A 111 0.24 11.69 7.27
C SER A 111 -0.08 13.10 6.77
N LYS A 112 -0.42 13.25 5.48
CA LYS A 112 -0.89 14.50 4.87
C LYS A 112 -2.22 14.23 4.18
N ASN A 113 -3.26 15.01 4.53
CA ASN A 113 -4.62 14.78 4.08
C ASN A 113 -4.74 14.53 2.57
N TYR A 114 -4.33 15.48 1.73
CA TYR A 114 -4.44 15.33 0.27
C TYR A 114 -3.69 14.10 -0.26
N TYR A 115 -2.47 13.88 0.22
CA TYR A 115 -1.66 12.76 -0.26
C TYR A 115 -2.21 11.40 0.15
N ALA A 116 -2.81 11.28 1.35
CA ALA A 116 -3.42 10.03 1.79
C ALA A 116 -4.48 9.51 0.80
N HIS A 117 -5.34 10.42 0.31
CA HIS A 117 -6.37 10.08 -0.68
C HIS A 117 -5.76 9.61 -2.01
N VAL A 118 -4.77 10.35 -2.53
CA VAL A 118 -4.10 10.02 -3.80
C VAL A 118 -3.35 8.69 -3.71
N LEU A 119 -2.63 8.49 -2.61
CA LEU A 119 -1.85 7.26 -2.41
C LEU A 119 -2.75 6.04 -2.22
N PHE A 120 -3.86 6.20 -1.51
CA PHE A 120 -4.82 5.12 -1.35
C PHE A 120 -5.40 4.69 -2.70
N ASP A 121 -5.89 5.64 -3.50
CA ASP A 121 -6.40 5.33 -4.85
C ASP A 121 -5.31 4.64 -5.71
N LYS A 122 -4.07 5.17 -5.70
CA LYS A 122 -2.94 4.57 -6.42
C LYS A 122 -2.66 3.13 -6.00
N ILE A 123 -2.66 2.85 -4.68
CA ILE A 123 -2.40 1.50 -4.18
C ILE A 123 -3.52 0.55 -4.56
N ILE A 124 -4.78 0.95 -4.34
CA ILE A 124 -5.92 0.09 -4.68
C ILE A 124 -5.97 -0.17 -6.19
N ALA A 125 -5.67 0.83 -7.02
CA ALA A 125 -5.57 0.65 -8.46
C ALA A 125 -4.39 -0.26 -8.85
N GLY A 126 -3.23 -0.07 -8.22
CA GLY A 126 -1.95 -0.68 -8.61
C GLY A 126 -1.72 -2.10 -8.11
N THR A 127 -2.31 -2.49 -6.98
CA THR A 127 -2.05 -3.81 -6.39
C THR A 127 -2.53 -4.96 -7.27
N LYS A 128 -1.74 -6.04 -7.29
CA LYS A 128 -2.08 -7.33 -7.91
C LYS A 128 -2.83 -8.25 -6.95
N ALA A 129 -2.99 -7.85 -5.69
CA ALA A 129 -3.67 -8.65 -4.68
C ALA A 129 -5.07 -9.07 -5.12
N LYS A 130 -5.43 -10.30 -4.80
CA LYS A 130 -6.78 -10.83 -5.02
C LYS A 130 -7.77 -10.23 -4.02
N TYR A 131 -7.34 -10.04 -2.78
CA TYR A 131 -8.15 -9.47 -1.71
C TYR A 131 -7.43 -8.28 -1.08
N VAL A 132 -8.20 -7.25 -0.73
CA VAL A 132 -7.69 -6.09 0.01
C VAL A 132 -8.43 -5.95 1.31
N ILE A 133 -7.67 -5.80 2.39
CA ILE A 133 -8.16 -5.52 3.74
C ILE A 133 -7.54 -4.20 4.18
N LEU A 134 -8.36 -3.29 4.67
CA LEU A 134 -7.91 -2.01 5.21
C LEU A 134 -8.45 -1.83 6.63
N SER A 135 -7.56 -1.61 7.59
CA SER A 135 -7.91 -1.06 8.91
C SER A 135 -7.79 0.46 8.88
N TYR A 136 -8.81 1.16 9.34
CA TYR A 136 -8.80 2.63 9.34
C TYR A 136 -9.71 3.21 10.42
N ASN A 137 -9.30 4.33 11.02
CA ASN A 137 -10.02 4.97 12.11
C ASN A 137 -10.98 6.05 11.58
N ASN A 138 -12.11 6.26 12.26
CA ASN A 138 -13.10 7.29 11.89
C ASN A 138 -12.60 8.74 12.03
N ASP A 139 -11.53 8.97 12.80
CA ASP A 139 -10.88 10.28 12.94
C ASP A 139 -9.83 10.53 11.84
N GLY A 140 -9.66 9.61 10.90
CA GLY A 140 -8.67 9.69 9.85
C GLY A 140 -9.01 10.69 8.75
N PHE A 141 -8.03 11.02 7.89
CA PHE A 141 -8.21 11.96 6.78
C PHE A 141 -9.20 11.48 5.73
N MET A 142 -9.22 10.17 5.45
CA MET A 142 -10.12 9.59 4.46
C MET A 142 -11.45 9.26 5.11
N SER A 143 -12.54 9.77 4.54
CA SER A 143 -13.89 9.41 4.99
C SER A 143 -14.23 7.96 4.64
N LYS A 144 -15.15 7.36 5.39
CA LYS A 144 -15.69 6.03 5.08
C LYS A 144 -16.21 5.95 3.65
N ASP A 145 -16.95 6.96 3.21
CA ASP A 145 -17.54 6.99 1.86
C ASP A 145 -16.48 7.05 0.76
N PHE A 146 -15.39 7.79 0.98
CA PHE A 146 -14.28 7.83 0.04
C PHE A 146 -13.60 6.46 -0.08
N ILE A 147 -13.32 5.81 1.06
CA ILE A 147 -12.72 4.47 1.11
C ILE A 147 -13.62 3.46 0.38
N GLU A 148 -14.91 3.43 0.73
CA GLU A 148 -15.89 2.54 0.11
C GLU A 148 -15.97 2.74 -1.41
N THR A 149 -16.13 4.00 -1.85
CA THR A 149 -16.22 4.34 -3.28
C THR A 149 -14.96 3.92 -4.03
N THR A 150 -13.78 4.15 -3.45
CA THR A 150 -12.50 3.77 -4.06
C THR A 150 -12.36 2.25 -4.13
N MET A 151 -12.66 1.54 -3.05
CA MET A 151 -12.58 0.08 -3.03
C MET A 151 -13.54 -0.55 -4.03
N LYS A 152 -14.80 -0.12 -4.08
CA LYS A 152 -15.81 -0.62 -5.03
C LYS A 152 -15.47 -0.33 -6.50
N ARG A 153 -14.79 0.80 -6.78
CA ARG A 153 -14.32 1.14 -8.12
C ARG A 153 -13.40 0.06 -8.69
N TYR A 154 -12.47 -0.43 -7.88
CA TYR A 154 -11.45 -1.40 -8.30
C TYR A 154 -11.75 -2.84 -7.89
N GLY A 155 -12.76 -3.06 -7.09
CA GLY A 155 -13.17 -4.37 -6.57
C GLY A 155 -14.51 -4.84 -7.11
N ILE A 156 -14.83 -6.09 -6.81
CA ILE A 156 -16.13 -6.70 -7.07
C ILE A 156 -17.11 -6.15 -6.03
N GLU A 157 -18.06 -5.33 -6.45
CA GLU A 157 -18.92 -4.54 -5.55
C GLU A 157 -19.64 -5.40 -4.50
N ASN A 158 -20.16 -6.56 -4.90
CA ASN A 158 -20.89 -7.47 -4.02
C ASN A 158 -19.99 -8.17 -2.98
N SER A 159 -18.66 -8.05 -3.10
CA SER A 159 -17.71 -8.60 -2.13
C SER A 159 -17.32 -7.59 -1.04
N TYR A 160 -17.76 -6.33 -1.15
CA TYR A 160 -17.42 -5.30 -0.19
C TYR A 160 -18.06 -5.56 1.17
N ILE A 161 -17.23 -5.52 2.21
CA ILE A 161 -17.65 -5.63 3.61
C ILE A 161 -16.99 -4.49 4.39
N CYS A 162 -17.74 -3.91 5.33
CA CYS A 162 -17.21 -2.96 6.29
C CYS A 162 -17.70 -3.35 7.68
N GLU A 163 -16.80 -3.82 8.52
CA GLU A 163 -17.07 -4.07 9.94
C GLU A 163 -16.70 -2.85 10.77
N ILE A 164 -17.50 -2.55 11.78
CA ILE A 164 -17.27 -1.46 12.73
C ILE A 164 -16.89 -2.07 14.07
N ILE A 165 -15.70 -1.73 14.53
CA ILE A 165 -15.17 -2.23 15.81
C ILE A 165 -15.13 -1.07 16.79
N ASP A 166 -15.87 -1.19 17.88
CA ASP A 166 -15.83 -0.20 18.96
C ASP A 166 -14.47 -0.22 19.64
N TYR A 167 -13.74 0.86 19.51
CA TYR A 167 -12.42 1.01 20.10
C TYR A 167 -12.48 1.90 21.33
N LYS A 168 -12.26 1.31 22.52
CA LYS A 168 -12.11 2.09 23.76
C LYS A 168 -10.75 2.77 23.77
N LYS A 169 -10.71 4.02 23.32
CA LYS A 169 -9.50 4.85 23.46
C LYS A 169 -9.17 5.04 24.95
N TYR A 170 -7.89 5.03 25.28
CA TYR A 170 -7.40 5.26 26.63
C TYR A 170 -8.09 6.46 27.28
N ASN A 171 -8.58 6.29 28.52
CA ASN A 171 -9.41 7.22 29.30
C ASN A 171 -8.79 8.59 29.63
N ASN A 172 -7.71 9.01 29.03
CA ASN A 172 -6.96 10.21 29.41
C ASN A 172 -7.29 11.47 28.61
N PHE A 173 -8.14 11.39 27.59
CA PHE A 173 -8.66 12.56 26.91
C PHE A 173 -10.15 12.72 27.22
N LYS A 174 -10.48 13.81 27.88
CA LYS A 174 -11.84 14.33 27.96
C LYS A 174 -12.24 14.84 26.55
N CYS A 175 -12.52 13.95 25.64
CA CYS A 175 -13.25 14.30 24.43
C CYS A 175 -14.71 14.49 24.82
N GLN A 176 -15.11 15.73 24.99
CA GLN A 176 -16.52 16.13 25.02
C GLN A 176 -17.02 16.13 23.56
N GLY A 177 -17.36 14.96 23.05
CA GLY A 177 -18.03 14.77 21.78
C GLY A 177 -18.77 13.46 21.79
N ALA A 178 -20.04 13.49 21.43
CA ALA A 178 -20.97 12.36 21.55
C ALA A 178 -20.72 11.23 20.52
N ASP A 179 -19.70 11.36 19.66
CA ASP A 179 -19.41 10.38 18.63
C ASP A 179 -18.27 9.46 19.09
N GLY A 180 -18.61 8.17 19.26
CA GLY A 180 -17.66 7.14 19.66
C GLY A 180 -16.46 7.05 18.70
N HIS A 181 -15.32 6.60 19.21
CA HIS A 181 -14.18 6.26 18.37
C HIS A 181 -14.38 4.85 17.82
N PHE A 182 -14.41 4.75 16.52
CA PHE A 182 -14.62 3.48 15.82
C PHE A 182 -13.39 3.16 14.97
N GLU A 183 -13.09 1.90 14.87
CA GLU A 183 -12.16 1.37 13.90
C GLU A 183 -12.96 0.59 12.85
N TYR A 184 -12.70 0.88 11.60
CA TYR A 184 -13.30 0.19 10.48
C TYR A 184 -12.35 -0.86 9.97
N LEU A 185 -12.89 -2.04 9.69
CA LEU A 185 -12.21 -3.06 8.90
C LEU A 185 -12.95 -3.22 7.58
N PHE A 186 -12.31 -2.77 6.52
CA PHE A 186 -12.84 -2.88 5.17
C PHE A 186 -12.24 -4.08 4.47
N PHE A 187 -13.06 -4.77 3.69
CA PHE A 187 -12.66 -5.88 2.86
C PHE A 187 -13.25 -5.75 1.46
N ILE A 188 -12.50 -6.12 0.44
CA ILE A 188 -13.01 -6.28 -0.92
C ILE A 188 -12.20 -7.31 -1.71
N GLU A 189 -12.86 -8.07 -2.57
CA GLU A 189 -12.24 -8.85 -3.63
C GLU A 189 -11.94 -7.93 -4.82
N LYS A 190 -10.72 -7.91 -5.30
CA LYS A 190 -10.31 -7.10 -6.45
C LYS A 190 -10.90 -7.65 -7.74
N LYS A 191 -11.32 -6.76 -8.62
CA LYS A 191 -11.55 -7.13 -10.02
C LYS A 191 -10.26 -7.71 -10.57
N PRO A 192 -10.32 -8.82 -11.34
CA PRO A 192 -9.16 -9.26 -12.09
C PRO A 192 -8.60 -8.06 -12.86
N ARG A 193 -7.31 -7.80 -12.71
CA ARG A 193 -6.68 -6.71 -13.45
C ARG A 193 -6.87 -7.04 -14.92
N GLU A 194 -7.69 -6.27 -15.62
CA GLU A 194 -7.63 -6.29 -17.07
C GLU A 194 -6.18 -5.99 -17.42
N ARG A 195 -5.52 -6.93 -18.11
CA ARG A 195 -4.14 -6.71 -18.52
C ARG A 195 -4.11 -5.36 -19.20
N VAL A 196 -3.28 -4.46 -18.71
CA VAL A 196 -3.02 -3.18 -19.34
C VAL A 196 -2.81 -3.48 -20.82
N VAL A 197 -3.57 -2.83 -21.67
CA VAL A 197 -3.40 -2.98 -23.11
C VAL A 197 -1.95 -2.64 -23.41
N ILE A 198 -1.18 -3.63 -23.85
CA ILE A 198 0.20 -3.42 -24.27
C ILE A 198 0.13 -2.63 -25.56
N GLU A 199 0.61 -1.40 -25.54
CA GLU A 199 0.70 -0.61 -26.75
C GLU A 199 1.84 -1.12 -27.61
N SER A 200 1.55 -1.28 -28.92
CA SER A 200 2.60 -1.59 -29.86
C SER A 200 3.65 -0.47 -29.88
N PRO A 201 4.93 -0.80 -29.95
CA PRO A 201 5.98 0.20 -30.14
C PRO A 201 5.90 0.88 -31.53
N LEU A 202 5.07 0.34 -32.42
CA LEU A 202 4.87 0.87 -33.75
C LEU A 202 3.66 1.80 -33.78
N ASN A 203 3.90 3.06 -34.12
CA ASN A 203 2.81 4.01 -34.46
C ASN A 203 2.29 3.71 -35.85
N TYR A 204 1.42 2.68 -35.97
CA TYR A 204 0.91 2.18 -37.25
C TYR A 204 -0.48 2.78 -37.55
N THR A 205 -0.63 3.28 -38.76
CA THR A 205 -1.91 3.82 -39.23
C THR A 205 -3.00 2.75 -39.14
N GLY A 206 -4.11 3.04 -38.50
CA GLY A 206 -5.19 2.07 -38.29
C GLY A 206 -5.02 1.16 -37.07
N SER A 207 -4.16 1.54 -36.11
CA SER A 207 -4.00 0.85 -34.83
C SER A 207 -5.34 0.49 -34.18
N LYS A 208 -5.46 -0.74 -33.70
CA LYS A 208 -6.63 -1.26 -32.98
C LYS A 208 -6.51 -1.19 -31.47
N SER A 209 -5.50 -0.47 -30.93
CA SER A 209 -5.26 -0.36 -29.49
C SER A 209 -6.51 0.02 -28.70
N LYS A 210 -7.31 0.97 -29.20
CA LYS A 210 -8.57 1.40 -28.58
C LYS A 210 -9.68 0.34 -28.58
N MET A 211 -9.57 -0.69 -29.41
CA MET A 211 -10.57 -1.74 -29.57
C MET A 211 -10.18 -3.03 -28.82
N VAL A 212 -8.96 -3.13 -28.33
CA VAL A 212 -8.44 -4.35 -27.69
C VAL A 212 -9.32 -4.80 -26.54
N GLY A 213 -9.77 -3.87 -25.68
CA GLY A 213 -10.68 -4.19 -24.57
C GLY A 213 -11.98 -4.82 -25.05
N PHE A 214 -12.59 -4.27 -26.10
CA PHE A 214 -13.80 -4.82 -26.68
C PHE A 214 -13.55 -6.20 -27.32
N ILE A 215 -12.48 -6.34 -28.10
CA ILE A 215 -12.10 -7.62 -28.71
C ILE A 215 -11.92 -8.70 -27.64
N LYS A 216 -11.21 -8.39 -26.57
CA LYS A 216 -11.01 -9.33 -25.44
C LYS A 216 -12.31 -9.73 -24.77
N SER A 217 -13.28 -8.82 -24.66
CA SER A 217 -14.58 -9.13 -24.05
C SER A 217 -15.43 -10.09 -24.89
N GLN A 218 -15.13 -10.24 -26.19
CA GLN A 218 -15.82 -11.16 -27.10
C GLN A 218 -15.14 -12.54 -27.21
N LEU A 219 -13.96 -12.70 -26.62
CA LEU A 219 -13.26 -13.99 -26.65
C LEU A 219 -13.89 -14.98 -25.67
N PRO A 220 -13.77 -16.30 -25.95
CA PRO A 220 -14.13 -17.33 -25.00
C PRO A 220 -13.46 -17.11 -23.66
N LYS A 221 -14.15 -17.45 -22.56
CA LYS A 221 -13.59 -17.41 -21.20
C LYS A 221 -12.65 -18.57 -20.92
N ASP A 222 -12.72 -19.62 -21.75
CA ASP A 222 -11.87 -20.80 -21.65
C ASP A 222 -10.47 -20.52 -22.17
N ASP A 223 -9.54 -21.42 -21.87
CA ASP A 223 -8.15 -21.31 -22.35
C ASP A 223 -8.10 -21.36 -23.88
N ILE A 224 -7.48 -20.37 -24.49
CA ILE A 224 -7.27 -20.31 -25.92
C ILE A 224 -5.95 -21.01 -26.25
N ASP A 225 -6.01 -22.10 -27.00
CA ASP A 225 -4.81 -22.82 -27.42
C ASP A 225 -4.01 -22.05 -28.47
N THR A 226 -4.68 -21.57 -29.52
CA THR A 226 -4.00 -20.82 -30.59
C THR A 226 -4.84 -19.62 -31.01
N PHE A 227 -4.22 -18.47 -31.05
CA PHE A 227 -4.78 -17.25 -31.61
C PHE A 227 -3.99 -16.86 -32.85
N VAL A 228 -4.69 -16.50 -33.93
CA VAL A 228 -4.07 -16.07 -35.19
C VAL A 228 -4.39 -14.59 -35.41
N ASP A 229 -3.38 -13.74 -35.46
CA ASP A 229 -3.46 -12.34 -35.87
C ASP A 229 -3.04 -12.25 -37.35
N ALA A 230 -4.02 -12.51 -38.22
CA ALA A 230 -3.79 -12.77 -39.66
C ALA A 230 -3.35 -11.54 -40.44
N PHE A 231 -3.67 -10.33 -39.97
CA PHE A 231 -3.30 -9.03 -40.52
C PHE A 231 -2.80 -8.14 -39.40
N GLY A 232 -1.73 -8.58 -38.74
CA GLY A 232 -1.31 -8.10 -37.44
C GLY A 232 -0.85 -6.64 -37.37
N GLY A 233 -0.35 -6.09 -38.50
CA GLY A 233 0.14 -4.72 -38.58
C GLY A 233 1.09 -4.42 -37.42
N GLY A 234 0.78 -3.41 -36.59
CA GLY A 234 1.55 -3.09 -35.39
C GLY A 234 1.41 -4.06 -34.21
N PHE A 235 0.77 -5.22 -34.40
CA PHE A 235 0.62 -6.28 -33.39
C PHE A 235 -0.17 -5.87 -32.13
N ASN A 236 -1.02 -4.84 -32.22
CA ASN A 236 -1.77 -4.32 -31.09
C ASN A 236 -2.79 -5.30 -30.52
N VAL A 237 -3.35 -6.19 -31.34
CA VAL A 237 -4.33 -7.18 -30.90
C VAL A 237 -3.62 -8.42 -30.36
N GLY A 238 -2.82 -9.09 -31.18
CA GLY A 238 -2.17 -10.35 -30.79
C GLY A 238 -1.36 -10.28 -29.50
N VAL A 239 -0.59 -9.20 -29.30
CA VAL A 239 0.23 -9.00 -28.08
C VAL A 239 -0.62 -8.93 -26.79
N ASN A 240 -1.90 -8.61 -26.91
CA ASN A 240 -2.81 -8.45 -25.77
C ASN A 240 -3.71 -9.66 -25.54
N ILE A 241 -3.64 -10.72 -26.35
CA ILE A 241 -4.43 -11.92 -26.20
C ILE A 241 -3.70 -12.94 -25.32
N ASN A 242 -4.44 -13.54 -24.39
CA ASN A 242 -3.92 -14.62 -23.57
C ASN A 242 -4.23 -15.96 -24.29
N ALA A 243 -3.24 -16.48 -25.03
CA ALA A 243 -3.32 -17.78 -25.68
C ALA A 243 -2.02 -18.55 -25.48
N LYS A 244 -2.06 -19.88 -25.52
CA LYS A 244 -0.86 -20.72 -25.40
C LYS A 244 0.09 -20.50 -26.58
N LYS A 245 -0.48 -20.21 -27.76
CA LYS A 245 0.26 -19.90 -28.99
C LYS A 245 -0.37 -18.73 -29.71
N ILE A 246 0.43 -17.77 -30.13
CA ILE A 246 0.00 -16.67 -31.00
C ILE A 246 0.75 -16.80 -32.31
N ILE A 247 -0.01 -16.78 -33.42
CA ILE A 247 0.53 -16.75 -34.78
C ILE A 247 0.30 -15.34 -35.32
N TYR A 248 1.36 -14.63 -35.55
CA TYR A 248 1.33 -13.32 -36.19
C TYR A 248 1.61 -13.48 -37.69
N ASN A 249 0.86 -12.78 -38.52
CA ASN A 249 1.10 -12.68 -39.94
C ASN A 249 0.86 -11.26 -40.45
N ASP A 250 1.75 -10.78 -41.28
CA ASP A 250 1.57 -9.54 -42.06
C ASP A 250 2.29 -9.69 -43.38
N ILE A 251 1.71 -9.08 -44.43
CA ILE A 251 2.30 -9.12 -45.78
C ILE A 251 3.50 -8.18 -45.93
N ASN A 252 3.63 -7.19 -45.01
CA ASN A 252 4.73 -6.26 -45.03
C ASN A 252 5.97 -6.85 -44.37
N PRO A 253 7.03 -7.19 -45.15
CA PRO A 253 8.20 -7.89 -44.59
C PRO A 253 9.00 -7.04 -43.59
N PHE A 254 8.91 -5.71 -43.66
CA PHE A 254 9.59 -4.82 -42.70
C PHE A 254 8.89 -4.86 -41.35
N VAL A 255 7.58 -4.84 -41.35
CA VAL A 255 6.78 -4.92 -40.11
C VAL A 255 6.91 -6.32 -39.48
N GLU A 256 6.81 -7.37 -40.30
CA GLU A 256 7.02 -8.76 -39.87
C GLU A 256 8.40 -8.94 -39.26
N GLY A 257 9.44 -8.49 -39.93
CA GLY A 257 10.83 -8.59 -39.44
C GLY A 257 11.06 -7.84 -38.16
N LEU A 258 10.42 -6.67 -37.95
CA LEU A 258 10.53 -5.90 -36.74
C LEU A 258 9.80 -6.61 -35.58
N ILE A 259 8.57 -7.07 -35.80
CA ILE A 259 7.84 -7.83 -34.78
C ILE A 259 8.61 -9.11 -34.39
N ARG A 260 9.14 -9.84 -35.36
CA ARG A 260 9.98 -11.02 -35.12
C ARG A 260 11.19 -10.70 -34.22
N SER A 261 11.83 -9.55 -34.41
CA SER A 261 13.01 -9.16 -33.60
C SER A 261 12.72 -8.91 -32.12
N PHE A 262 11.46 -8.69 -31.73
CA PHE A 262 11.06 -8.54 -30.31
C PHE A 262 10.79 -9.89 -29.62
N TYR A 263 10.60 -10.98 -30.39
CA TYR A 263 10.20 -12.28 -29.86
C TYR A 263 11.19 -13.42 -30.24
N SER A 264 12.30 -13.08 -30.86
CA SER A 264 13.46 -13.97 -31.06
C SER A 264 14.51 -13.74 -29.96
#